data_689d2f039a931adaaed1c3af9988871a
#
_entry.id   689d2f039a931adaaed1c3af9988871a
#
_cell.length_a   1.000
_cell.length_b   1.000
_cell.length_c   1.000
_cell.angle_alpha   90.00
_cell.angle_beta   90.00
_cell.angle_gamma   90.00
#
_symmetry.space_group_name_H-M   'P 1'
#
loop_
_entity.id
_entity.type
_entity.pdbx_description
1 polymer ?
#
loop_
_entity_poly.entity_id
_entity_poly.type
_entity_poly.pdbx_seq_one_letter_code
_entity_poly.pdbx_strand_id
1 'polypeptide(L)'
;MRISALLSSLALAGAALAFQPAPTASAAGFVVSEAQFNQMFPNRNAFYTYSGLTAALSAYPGFANTGSDTVKKQEAAAFLANVSHETGGLVHIVEQNQANYPHYCDWSRPYGCPAGQAAYYGRGPIQLSWNFNYKAAGDALGLNLLNNPWMVQNNASVAWKTGLWYWNTQTGPGTMTGHNAMVNGAGFGQTIRSINGALECDGKNPAQVQSRVNNYQRFTQILGVSPGGNLYC
;
A
#
# COMPACT_ATOMS: atom_id res chain seq x y z
N MET A 1 -0.04 -20.83 85.03
CA MET A 1 -0.48 -21.44 83.80
C MET A 1 -0.73 -20.30 82.77
N ARG A 2 0.22 -20.01 81.90
CA ARG A 2 0.10 -18.95 80.86
C ARG A 2 0.18 -19.66 79.54
N ILE A 3 -0.89 -19.52 78.71
CA ILE A 3 -1.00 -20.08 77.38
C ILE A 3 -0.65 -18.95 76.40
N SER A 4 0.46 -19.15 75.68
CA SER A 4 0.89 -18.24 74.61
C SER A 4 0.22 -18.67 73.29
N ALA A 5 -0.54 -17.78 72.66
CA ALA A 5 -1.09 -17.97 71.33
C ALA A 5 -0.10 -17.49 70.30
N LEU A 6 0.29 -18.36 69.35
CA LEU A 6 1.06 -18.08 68.17
C LEU A 6 0.12 -17.62 67.04
N LEU A 7 0.27 -16.39 66.60
CA LEU A 7 -0.37 -15.85 65.40
C LEU A 7 0.50 -16.15 64.17
N SER A 8 0.05 -17.03 63.31
CA SER A 8 0.67 -17.27 61.99
C SER A 8 0.06 -16.29 60.95
N SER A 9 0.87 -15.38 60.48
CA SER A 9 0.53 -14.47 59.37
C SER A 9 0.72 -15.18 58.02
N LEU A 10 -0.39 -15.44 57.32
CA LEU A 10 -0.39 -15.91 55.94
C LEU A 10 -0.15 -14.69 55.00
N ALA A 11 0.99 -14.64 54.32
CA ALA A 11 1.21 -13.68 53.24
C ALA A 11 0.59 -14.21 51.92
N LEU A 12 -0.47 -13.56 51.42
CA LEU A 12 -0.99 -13.80 50.09
C LEU A 12 -0.06 -13.10 49.07
N ALA A 13 0.69 -13.90 48.31
CA ALA A 13 1.39 -13.41 47.12
C ALA A 13 0.38 -13.28 45.98
N GLY A 14 -0.04 -12.06 45.66
CA GLY A 14 -0.85 -11.74 44.49
C GLY A 14 -0.03 -11.84 43.23
N ALA A 15 -0.24 -12.86 42.40
CA ALA A 15 0.31 -12.94 41.06
C ALA A 15 -0.44 -11.94 40.14
N ALA A 16 0.22 -10.86 39.76
CA ALA A 16 -0.27 -9.96 38.71
C ALA A 16 -0.20 -10.68 37.36
N LEU A 17 -1.34 -11.09 36.84
CA LEU A 17 -1.47 -11.57 35.46
C LEU A 17 -1.27 -10.38 34.52
N ALA A 18 -0.12 -10.34 33.84
CA ALA A 18 0.12 -9.39 32.77
C ALA A 18 -0.85 -9.72 31.61
N PHE A 19 -1.78 -8.83 31.35
CA PHE A 19 -2.65 -8.89 30.17
C PHE A 19 -1.77 -8.61 28.94
N GLN A 20 -1.37 -9.64 28.23
CA GLN A 20 -0.81 -9.49 26.89
C GLN A 20 -1.99 -9.26 25.91
N PRO A 21 -2.00 -8.16 25.13
CA PRO A 21 -3.00 -8.01 24.08
C PRO A 21 -2.88 -9.17 23.10
N ALA A 22 -4.02 -9.82 22.83
CA ALA A 22 -4.09 -10.87 21.84
C ALA A 22 -3.62 -10.32 20.48
N PRO A 23 -2.89 -11.11 19.65
CA PRO A 23 -2.51 -10.69 18.32
C PRO A 23 -3.78 -10.40 17.53
N THR A 24 -3.88 -9.17 16.99
CA THR A 24 -5.00 -8.77 16.12
C THR A 24 -5.03 -9.69 14.91
N ALA A 25 -6.15 -10.38 14.71
CA ALA A 25 -6.33 -11.29 13.59
C ALA A 25 -6.13 -10.54 12.26
N SER A 26 -5.39 -11.16 11.34
CA SER A 26 -5.38 -10.75 9.93
C SER A 26 -6.82 -10.75 9.40
N ALA A 27 -7.18 -9.76 8.57
CA ALA A 27 -8.43 -9.87 7.80
C ALA A 27 -8.41 -11.21 7.07
N ALA A 28 -9.51 -11.98 7.14
CA ALA A 28 -9.55 -13.33 6.62
C ALA A 28 -9.07 -13.36 5.16
N GLY A 29 -7.91 -13.99 4.91
CA GLY A 29 -7.31 -14.15 3.59
C GLY A 29 -6.21 -13.14 3.20
N PHE A 30 -5.97 -12.03 3.92
CA PHE A 30 -4.86 -11.15 3.60
C PHE A 30 -3.57 -11.55 4.35
N VAL A 31 -2.44 -11.61 3.61
CA VAL A 31 -1.16 -12.11 4.13
C VAL A 31 -0.41 -11.12 5.05
N VAL A 32 -0.87 -9.87 5.12
CA VAL A 32 -0.33 -8.83 6.00
C VAL A 32 -1.31 -8.61 7.13
N SER A 33 -0.88 -8.79 8.39
CA SER A 33 -1.69 -8.46 9.56
C SER A 33 -1.71 -6.96 9.83
N GLU A 34 -2.68 -6.47 10.60
CA GLU A 34 -2.73 -5.07 11.00
C GLU A 34 -1.49 -4.64 11.80
N ALA A 35 -0.96 -5.52 12.65
CA ALA A 35 0.27 -5.27 13.40
C ALA A 35 1.48 -5.08 12.46
N GLN A 36 1.61 -5.91 11.43
CA GLN A 36 2.65 -5.78 10.41
C GLN A 36 2.47 -4.52 9.57
N PHE A 37 1.24 -4.17 9.20
CA PHE A 37 0.94 -2.92 8.50
C PHE A 37 1.31 -1.70 9.34
N ASN A 38 1.00 -1.71 10.64
CA ASN A 38 1.40 -0.67 11.59
C ASN A 38 2.92 -0.56 11.72
N GLN A 39 3.64 -1.69 11.70
CA GLN A 39 5.10 -1.72 11.72
C GLN A 39 5.71 -1.20 10.41
N MET A 40 5.08 -1.47 9.26
CA MET A 40 5.51 -0.93 7.96
C MET A 40 5.34 0.60 7.89
N PHE A 41 4.27 1.13 8.47
CA PHE A 41 3.86 2.53 8.35
C PHE A 41 3.56 3.17 9.71
N PRO A 42 4.58 3.33 10.59
CA PRO A 42 4.36 3.81 11.96
C PRO A 42 3.89 5.27 12.03
N ASN A 43 4.20 6.09 11.02
CA ASN A 43 3.90 7.51 10.97
C ASN A 43 2.85 7.88 9.91
N ARG A 44 2.08 6.89 9.42
CA ARG A 44 1.09 7.13 8.35
C ARG A 44 0.01 8.12 8.77
N ASN A 45 -0.53 8.81 7.79
CA ASN A 45 -1.74 9.62 7.96
C ASN A 45 -2.92 8.71 8.37
N ALA A 46 -3.75 9.20 9.31
CA ALA A 46 -4.92 8.48 9.80
C ALA A 46 -5.95 8.14 8.70
N PHE A 47 -5.90 8.81 7.56
CA PHE A 47 -6.68 8.48 6.37
C PHE A 47 -6.40 7.05 5.86
N TYR A 48 -5.14 6.61 5.88
CA TYR A 48 -4.73 5.30 5.40
C TYR A 48 -4.91 4.22 6.46
N THR A 49 -6.15 3.81 6.69
CA THR A 49 -6.46 2.76 7.66
C THR A 49 -6.20 1.36 7.09
N TYR A 50 -5.84 0.41 7.94
CA TYR A 50 -5.78 -1.00 7.57
C TYR A 50 -7.14 -1.54 7.10
N SER A 51 -8.22 -1.14 7.76
CA SER A 51 -9.59 -1.50 7.36
C SER A 51 -9.95 -0.95 5.98
N GLY A 52 -9.47 0.24 5.60
CA GLY A 52 -9.64 0.78 4.26
C GLY A 52 -8.94 -0.06 3.19
N LEU A 53 -7.71 -0.52 3.47
CA LEU A 53 -6.99 -1.45 2.59
C LEU A 53 -7.73 -2.78 2.46
N THR A 54 -8.10 -3.43 3.57
CA THR A 54 -8.75 -4.74 3.54
C THR A 54 -10.13 -4.71 2.89
N ALA A 55 -10.89 -3.63 3.05
CA ALA A 55 -12.15 -3.41 2.35
C ALA A 55 -11.98 -3.28 0.83
N ALA A 56 -10.81 -2.82 0.36
CA ALA A 56 -10.52 -2.67 -1.06
C ALA A 56 -10.12 -3.99 -1.75
N LEU A 57 -9.67 -5.01 -1.00
CA LEU A 57 -9.15 -6.27 -1.56
C LEU A 57 -10.17 -7.03 -2.40
N SER A 58 -11.46 -6.92 -2.08
CA SER A 58 -12.54 -7.58 -2.84
C SER A 58 -12.63 -7.13 -4.30
N ALA A 59 -12.11 -5.94 -4.63
CA ALA A 59 -12.06 -5.45 -6.00
C ALA A 59 -11.05 -6.23 -6.87
N TYR A 60 -10.00 -6.80 -6.25
CA TYR A 60 -8.95 -7.55 -6.93
C TYR A 60 -8.56 -8.78 -6.09
N PRO A 61 -9.39 -9.84 -6.08
CA PRO A 61 -9.23 -10.99 -5.18
C PRO A 61 -7.98 -11.83 -5.47
N GLY A 62 -7.34 -11.67 -6.63
CA GLY A 62 -6.06 -12.28 -6.96
C GLY A 62 -4.85 -11.61 -6.32
N PHE A 63 -4.98 -10.33 -5.91
CA PHE A 63 -3.88 -9.58 -5.31
C PHE A 63 -3.44 -10.22 -3.98
N ALA A 64 -2.13 -10.46 -3.87
CA ALA A 64 -1.49 -11.12 -2.72
C ALA A 64 -2.19 -12.43 -2.31
N ASN A 65 -2.83 -13.09 -3.27
CA ASN A 65 -3.58 -14.34 -3.09
C ASN A 65 -3.29 -15.40 -4.17
N THR A 66 -2.34 -15.14 -5.05
CA THR A 66 -1.93 -16.02 -6.15
C THR A 66 -0.55 -16.62 -5.86
N GLY A 67 -0.38 -17.91 -6.15
CA GLY A 67 0.88 -18.62 -5.97
C GLY A 67 1.12 -19.15 -4.54
N SER A 68 2.38 -19.38 -4.20
CA SER A 68 2.79 -19.84 -2.86
C SER A 68 2.64 -18.73 -1.81
N ASP A 69 2.66 -19.12 -0.52
CA ASP A 69 2.62 -18.13 0.57
C ASP A 69 3.78 -17.12 0.51
N THR A 70 4.95 -17.57 0.03
CA THR A 70 6.09 -16.66 -0.20
C THR A 70 5.77 -15.64 -1.29
N VAL A 71 5.21 -16.06 -2.43
CA VAL A 71 4.84 -15.17 -3.53
C VAL A 71 3.75 -14.18 -3.11
N LYS A 72 2.74 -14.63 -2.39
CA LYS A 72 1.68 -13.75 -1.85
C LYS A 72 2.25 -12.65 -0.95
N LYS A 73 3.17 -13.00 -0.05
CA LYS A 73 3.84 -12.06 0.84
C LYS A 73 4.79 -11.13 0.09
N GLN A 74 5.52 -11.65 -0.89
CA GLN A 74 6.38 -10.84 -1.75
C GLN A 74 5.57 -9.82 -2.55
N GLU A 75 4.42 -10.21 -3.12
CA GLU A 75 3.54 -9.30 -3.84
C GLU A 75 2.98 -8.20 -2.93
N ALA A 76 2.47 -8.56 -1.74
CA ALA A 76 1.99 -7.58 -0.77
C ALA A 76 3.10 -6.59 -0.37
N ALA A 77 4.31 -7.10 -0.07
CA ALA A 77 5.46 -6.27 0.24
C ALA A 77 5.84 -5.35 -0.91
N ALA A 78 5.81 -5.84 -2.15
CA ALA A 78 6.18 -5.07 -3.34
C ALA A 78 5.20 -3.92 -3.61
N PHE A 79 3.91 -4.18 -3.53
CA PHE A 79 2.88 -3.14 -3.63
C PHE A 79 3.06 -2.08 -2.55
N LEU A 80 3.12 -2.50 -1.29
CA LEU A 80 3.25 -1.59 -0.16
C LEU A 80 4.58 -0.81 -0.16
N ALA A 81 5.67 -1.39 -0.68
CA ALA A 81 6.95 -0.70 -0.81
C ALA A 81 6.91 0.43 -1.85
N ASN A 82 6.27 0.19 -2.99
CA ASN A 82 6.04 1.24 -3.99
C ASN A 82 5.12 2.33 -3.43
N VAL A 83 4.02 1.95 -2.78
CA VAL A 83 3.12 2.88 -2.08
C VAL A 83 3.88 3.72 -1.04
N SER A 84 4.75 3.09 -0.25
CA SER A 84 5.60 3.81 0.72
C SER A 84 6.46 4.88 0.06
N HIS A 85 7.07 4.55 -1.08
CA HIS A 85 7.87 5.51 -1.85
C HIS A 85 7.03 6.66 -2.40
N GLU A 86 5.90 6.37 -3.03
CA GLU A 86 5.02 7.38 -3.67
C GLU A 86 4.43 8.38 -2.66
N THR A 87 4.25 7.97 -1.41
CA THR A 87 3.50 8.75 -0.40
C THR A 87 4.34 9.21 0.79
N GLY A 88 5.66 8.96 0.76
CA GLY A 88 6.52 9.23 1.93
C GLY A 88 6.13 8.40 3.16
N GLY A 89 5.81 7.12 2.96
CA GLY A 89 5.39 6.23 4.04
C GLY A 89 3.91 6.35 4.41
N LEU A 90 3.03 6.58 3.44
CA LEU A 90 1.59 6.86 3.64
C LEU A 90 1.32 8.16 4.43
N VAL A 91 2.23 9.13 4.36
CA VAL A 91 2.04 10.47 4.96
C VAL A 91 1.19 11.35 4.05
N HIS A 92 1.49 11.37 2.75
CA HIS A 92 0.86 12.24 1.77
C HIS A 92 -0.32 11.55 1.09
N ILE A 93 -1.49 12.19 1.14
CA ILE A 93 -2.71 11.73 0.45
C ILE A 93 -2.74 12.28 -0.99
N VAL A 94 -2.27 13.51 -1.17
CA VAL A 94 -2.26 14.23 -2.43
C VAL A 94 -0.85 14.69 -2.77
N GLU A 95 -0.60 14.90 -4.05
CA GLU A 95 0.65 15.46 -4.56
C GLU A 95 1.02 16.76 -3.85
N GLN A 96 2.28 16.88 -3.42
CA GLN A 96 2.74 18.02 -2.64
C GLN A 96 3.10 19.24 -3.51
N ASN A 97 3.52 19.00 -4.77
CA ASN A 97 3.87 20.09 -5.68
C ASN A 97 2.64 20.60 -6.44
N GLN A 98 1.96 21.58 -5.88
CA GLN A 98 0.76 22.18 -6.47
C GLN A 98 1.00 22.84 -7.83
N ALA A 99 2.23 23.22 -8.17
CA ALA A 99 2.57 23.76 -9.48
C ALA A 99 2.36 22.74 -10.61
N ASN A 100 2.37 21.45 -10.30
CA ASN A 100 2.12 20.38 -11.28
C ASN A 100 0.63 20.17 -11.60
N TYR A 101 -0.28 20.61 -10.74
CA TYR A 101 -1.71 20.30 -10.86
C TYR A 101 -2.32 20.58 -12.25
N PRO A 102 -2.02 21.70 -12.93
CA PRO A 102 -2.56 21.99 -14.26
C PRO A 102 -2.05 21.08 -15.36
N HIS A 103 -0.99 20.31 -15.13
CA HIS A 103 -0.33 19.49 -16.16
C HIS A 103 -0.99 18.13 -16.39
N TYR A 104 -1.87 17.69 -15.51
CA TYR A 104 -2.49 16.34 -15.55
C TYR A 104 -3.80 16.26 -16.33
N CYS A 105 -4.07 17.22 -17.22
CA CYS A 105 -5.19 17.22 -18.11
C CYS A 105 -4.75 16.99 -19.56
N ASP A 106 -5.04 15.80 -20.10
CA ASP A 106 -4.86 15.50 -21.51
C ASP A 106 -6.14 15.90 -22.27
N TRP A 107 -6.08 17.08 -22.90
CA TRP A 107 -7.19 17.63 -23.68
C TRP A 107 -7.44 16.89 -25.01
N SER A 108 -6.53 16.01 -25.43
CA SER A 108 -6.75 15.18 -26.63
C SER A 108 -7.80 14.11 -26.42
N ARG A 109 -8.14 13.81 -25.16
CA ARG A 109 -9.17 12.83 -24.81
C ARG A 109 -10.56 13.39 -25.08
N PRO A 110 -11.48 12.62 -25.70
CA PRO A 110 -12.80 13.12 -26.10
C PRO A 110 -13.69 13.55 -24.92
N TYR A 111 -13.44 13.04 -23.73
CA TYR A 111 -14.14 13.42 -22.50
C TYR A 111 -13.53 14.64 -21.78
N GLY A 112 -12.35 15.11 -22.22
CA GLY A 112 -11.67 16.26 -21.65
C GLY A 112 -11.41 16.17 -20.14
N CYS A 113 -11.55 17.30 -19.47
CA CYS A 113 -11.31 17.45 -18.03
C CYS A 113 -12.51 18.10 -17.33
N PRO A 114 -13.64 17.39 -17.18
CA PRO A 114 -14.88 17.97 -16.67
C PRO A 114 -14.80 18.47 -15.22
N ALA A 115 -13.90 17.94 -14.40
CA ALA A 115 -13.67 18.44 -13.03
C ALA A 115 -12.78 19.70 -12.97
N GLY A 116 -12.22 20.10 -14.12
CA GLY A 116 -11.29 21.22 -14.24
C GLY A 116 -9.86 20.79 -14.58
N GLN A 117 -9.10 21.66 -15.26
CA GLN A 117 -7.75 21.36 -15.72
C GLN A 117 -6.80 20.93 -14.57
N ALA A 118 -6.89 21.59 -13.42
CA ALA A 118 -6.03 21.33 -12.27
C ALA A 118 -6.59 20.27 -11.30
N ALA A 119 -7.55 19.44 -11.74
CA ALA A 119 -8.25 18.54 -10.83
C ALA A 119 -7.65 17.10 -10.78
N TYR A 120 -6.75 16.73 -11.70
CA TYR A 120 -6.33 15.34 -11.89
C TYR A 120 -4.91 15.04 -11.41
N TYR A 121 -4.46 15.79 -10.40
CA TYR A 121 -3.17 15.57 -9.73
C TYR A 121 -3.13 14.27 -8.93
N GLY A 122 -1.94 13.87 -8.53
CA GLY A 122 -1.69 12.62 -7.79
C GLY A 122 -2.48 12.49 -6.49
N ARG A 123 -3.20 11.39 -6.32
CA ARG A 123 -3.98 11.06 -5.11
C ARG A 123 -3.86 9.61 -4.71
N GLY A 124 -3.98 9.40 -3.42
CA GLY A 124 -4.04 8.06 -2.83
C GLY A 124 -2.69 7.33 -2.82
N PRO A 125 -2.71 6.01 -2.53
CA PRO A 125 -1.49 5.26 -2.23
C PRO A 125 -0.56 5.10 -3.44
N ILE A 126 -1.07 5.14 -4.67
CA ILE A 126 -0.28 5.04 -5.91
C ILE A 126 -0.10 6.39 -6.60
N GLN A 127 -0.57 7.50 -5.99
CA GLN A 127 -0.55 8.83 -6.59
C GLN A 127 -1.20 8.85 -7.99
N LEU A 128 -2.42 8.27 -8.08
CA LEU A 128 -3.21 8.25 -9.33
C LEU A 128 -3.31 9.66 -9.89
N SER A 129 -2.85 9.87 -11.11
CA SER A 129 -2.85 11.16 -11.82
C SER A 129 -3.28 10.99 -13.27
N TRP A 130 -3.59 12.11 -13.94
CA TRP A 130 -4.12 12.24 -15.29
C TRP A 130 -5.60 11.89 -15.44
N ASN A 131 -6.34 12.73 -16.15
CA ASN A 131 -7.76 12.55 -16.41
C ASN A 131 -8.09 11.18 -17.01
N PHE A 132 -7.25 10.64 -17.91
CA PHE A 132 -7.47 9.33 -18.50
C PHE A 132 -7.32 8.17 -17.49
N ASN A 133 -6.43 8.28 -16.52
CA ASN A 133 -6.30 7.27 -15.46
C ASN A 133 -7.48 7.34 -14.47
N TYR A 134 -7.92 8.56 -14.10
CA TYR A 134 -9.14 8.73 -13.30
C TYR A 134 -10.37 8.14 -13.99
N LYS A 135 -10.50 8.36 -15.31
CA LYS A 135 -11.58 7.76 -16.10
C LYS A 135 -11.50 6.25 -16.10
N ALA A 136 -10.35 5.69 -16.46
CA ALA A 136 -10.16 4.25 -16.57
C ALA A 136 -10.34 3.52 -15.22
N ALA A 137 -9.79 4.06 -14.15
CA ALA A 137 -10.00 3.53 -12.81
C ALA A 137 -11.47 3.63 -12.38
N GLY A 138 -12.12 4.76 -12.68
CA GLY A 138 -13.53 4.97 -12.38
C GLY A 138 -14.41 3.96 -13.10
N ASP A 139 -14.22 3.76 -14.41
CA ASP A 139 -14.97 2.78 -15.20
C ASP A 139 -14.79 1.35 -14.65
N ALA A 140 -13.54 0.96 -14.34
CA ALA A 140 -13.24 -0.37 -13.83
C ALA A 140 -13.82 -0.63 -12.43
N LEU A 141 -13.95 0.41 -11.62
CA LEU A 141 -14.43 0.30 -10.23
C LEU A 141 -15.93 0.65 -10.08
N GLY A 142 -16.61 1.04 -11.17
CA GLY A 142 -18.00 1.49 -11.12
C GLY A 142 -18.17 2.83 -10.38
N LEU A 143 -17.17 3.72 -10.45
CA LEU A 143 -17.12 5.01 -9.77
C LEU A 143 -16.96 6.16 -10.77
N ASN A 144 -17.61 7.29 -10.54
CA ASN A 144 -17.47 8.47 -11.41
C ASN A 144 -16.26 9.33 -10.99
N LEU A 145 -15.03 8.78 -11.12
CA LEU A 145 -13.81 9.46 -10.71
C LEU A 145 -13.41 10.58 -11.68
N LEU A 146 -13.82 10.53 -12.94
CA LEU A 146 -13.53 11.58 -13.90
C LEU A 146 -14.21 12.91 -13.51
N ASN A 147 -15.47 12.86 -13.08
CA ASN A 147 -16.21 14.05 -12.65
C ASN A 147 -15.99 14.38 -11.15
N ASN A 148 -15.56 13.39 -10.36
CA ASN A 148 -15.32 13.57 -8.92
C ASN A 148 -13.99 12.91 -8.48
N PRO A 149 -12.84 13.44 -8.92
CA PRO A 149 -11.53 12.91 -8.55
C PRO A 149 -11.24 13.00 -7.04
N TRP A 150 -11.90 13.90 -6.34
CA TRP A 150 -11.75 14.09 -4.87
C TRP A 150 -12.21 12.88 -4.05
N MET A 151 -13.01 11.97 -4.62
CA MET A 151 -13.35 10.71 -3.95
C MET A 151 -12.11 9.94 -3.52
N VAL A 152 -11.02 9.99 -4.30
CA VAL A 152 -9.77 9.29 -4.02
C VAL A 152 -9.06 9.86 -2.77
N GLN A 153 -9.19 11.14 -2.48
CA GLN A 153 -8.58 11.75 -1.28
C GLN A 153 -9.51 11.79 -0.06
N ASN A 154 -10.82 11.55 -0.26
CA ASN A 154 -11.82 11.66 0.80
C ASN A 154 -12.34 10.31 1.29
N ASN A 155 -12.03 9.20 0.60
CA ASN A 155 -12.47 7.85 0.95
C ASN A 155 -11.30 6.86 0.88
N ALA A 156 -10.89 6.34 2.01
CA ALA A 156 -9.74 5.44 2.11
C ALA A 156 -9.91 4.16 1.27
N SER A 157 -11.09 3.54 1.27
CA SER A 157 -11.35 2.34 0.47
C SER A 157 -11.26 2.64 -1.03
N VAL A 158 -11.79 3.79 -1.48
CA VAL A 158 -11.66 4.23 -2.89
C VAL A 158 -10.20 4.47 -3.23
N ALA A 159 -9.44 5.15 -2.38
CA ALA A 159 -8.01 5.37 -2.56
C ALA A 159 -7.25 4.04 -2.75
N TRP A 160 -7.47 3.06 -1.88
CA TRP A 160 -6.83 1.76 -1.98
C TRP A 160 -7.28 0.98 -3.23
N LYS A 161 -8.56 1.05 -3.61
CA LYS A 161 -9.07 0.44 -4.85
C LYS A 161 -8.37 0.98 -6.09
N THR A 162 -8.09 2.29 -6.16
CA THR A 162 -7.35 2.87 -7.30
C THR A 162 -5.91 2.38 -7.35
N GLY A 163 -5.26 2.20 -6.20
CA GLY A 163 -3.92 1.60 -6.13
C GLY A 163 -3.91 0.15 -6.60
N LEU A 164 -4.87 -0.65 -6.13
CA LEU A 164 -5.03 -2.05 -6.55
C LEU A 164 -5.42 -2.17 -8.03
N TRP A 165 -6.26 -1.26 -8.54
CA TRP A 165 -6.55 -1.18 -9.96
C TRP A 165 -5.30 -1.01 -10.79
N TYR A 166 -4.46 -0.02 -10.45
CA TYR A 166 -3.20 0.22 -11.17
C TYR A 166 -2.30 -1.03 -11.12
N TRP A 167 -2.07 -1.55 -9.94
CA TRP A 167 -1.21 -2.70 -9.71
C TRP A 167 -1.60 -3.94 -10.50
N ASN A 168 -2.90 -4.23 -10.61
CA ASN A 168 -3.39 -5.44 -11.25
C ASN A 168 -3.64 -5.28 -12.76
N THR A 169 -3.81 -4.05 -13.27
CA THR A 169 -4.31 -3.85 -14.63
C THR A 169 -3.44 -2.96 -15.51
N GLN A 170 -2.54 -2.14 -14.93
CA GLN A 170 -1.75 -1.18 -15.69
C GLN A 170 -0.29 -1.63 -15.83
N THR A 171 0.23 -1.53 -17.04
CA THR A 171 1.65 -1.77 -17.32
C THR A 171 2.48 -0.48 -17.18
N GLY A 172 1.82 0.68 -17.23
CA GLY A 172 2.50 1.98 -17.26
C GLY A 172 3.58 2.02 -18.36
N PRO A 173 4.76 2.58 -18.06
CA PRO A 173 5.88 2.57 -19.00
C PRO A 173 6.61 1.20 -19.09
N GLY A 174 6.18 0.20 -18.32
CA GLY A 174 6.72 -1.16 -18.38
C GLY A 174 6.03 -2.05 -19.41
N THR A 175 6.30 -3.35 -19.33
CA THR A 175 5.73 -4.37 -20.23
C THR A 175 4.77 -5.32 -19.55
N MET A 176 4.65 -5.24 -18.22
CA MET A 176 3.77 -6.08 -17.41
C MET A 176 3.23 -5.31 -16.20
N THR A 177 2.11 -5.78 -15.66
CA THR A 177 1.55 -5.22 -14.42
C THR A 177 2.40 -5.58 -13.21
N GLY A 178 2.29 -4.82 -12.12
CA GLY A 178 2.96 -5.16 -10.86
C GLY A 178 2.58 -6.55 -10.35
N HIS A 179 1.29 -6.90 -10.45
CA HIS A 179 0.80 -8.23 -10.12
C HIS A 179 1.54 -9.34 -10.91
N ASN A 180 1.55 -9.22 -12.24
CA ASN A 180 2.20 -10.22 -13.09
C ASN A 180 3.72 -10.27 -12.86
N ALA A 181 4.36 -9.14 -12.59
CA ALA A 181 5.79 -9.10 -12.27
C ALA A 181 6.14 -9.95 -11.04
N MET A 182 5.30 -9.90 -10.00
CA MET A 182 5.55 -10.66 -8.78
C MET A 182 5.11 -12.12 -8.90
N VAL A 183 3.92 -12.38 -9.43
CA VAL A 183 3.35 -13.74 -9.52
C VAL A 183 4.15 -14.63 -10.49
N ASN A 184 4.67 -14.06 -11.57
CA ASN A 184 5.45 -14.80 -12.57
C ASN A 184 6.97 -14.80 -12.31
N GLY A 185 7.43 -14.24 -11.18
CA GLY A 185 8.84 -14.24 -10.78
C GLY A 185 9.75 -13.30 -11.59
N ALA A 186 9.18 -12.33 -12.31
CA ALA A 186 9.96 -11.32 -13.03
C ALA A 186 10.69 -10.36 -12.07
N GLY A 187 10.21 -10.21 -10.84
CA GLY A 187 10.87 -9.55 -9.73
C GLY A 187 10.46 -8.10 -9.50
N PHE A 188 10.93 -7.57 -8.38
CA PHE A 188 10.53 -6.26 -7.87
C PHE A 188 10.88 -5.12 -8.83
N GLY A 189 12.03 -5.20 -9.53
CA GLY A 189 12.45 -4.18 -10.50
C GLY A 189 11.42 -3.93 -11.61
N GLN A 190 10.67 -4.97 -12.03
CA GLN A 190 9.61 -4.82 -13.03
C GLN A 190 8.39 -4.06 -12.47
N THR A 191 8.15 -4.11 -11.17
CA THR A 191 7.09 -3.31 -10.54
C THR A 191 7.44 -1.82 -10.53
N ILE A 192 8.71 -1.48 -10.32
CA ILE A 192 9.21 -0.09 -10.45
C ILE A 192 9.02 0.38 -11.88
N ARG A 193 9.39 -0.48 -12.85
CA ARG A 193 9.27 -0.17 -14.28
C ARG A 193 7.83 0.11 -14.69
N SER A 194 6.87 -0.66 -14.14
CA SER A 194 5.44 -0.45 -14.36
C SER A 194 4.94 0.90 -13.83
N ILE A 195 5.43 1.34 -12.67
CA ILE A 195 4.92 2.56 -12.02
C ILE A 195 5.58 3.81 -12.59
N ASN A 196 6.92 3.87 -12.61
CA ASN A 196 7.65 5.08 -12.97
C ASN A 196 8.96 4.80 -13.74
N GLY A 197 9.04 3.68 -14.46
CA GLY A 197 10.27 3.24 -15.13
C GLY A 197 10.81 4.24 -16.15
N ALA A 198 9.95 5.01 -16.79
CA ALA A 198 10.36 6.04 -17.74
C ALA A 198 11.28 7.12 -17.12
N LEU A 199 11.12 7.39 -15.82
CA LEU A 199 11.88 8.41 -15.09
C LEU A 199 12.93 7.83 -14.14
N GLU A 200 12.80 6.57 -13.72
CA GLU A 200 13.64 6.01 -12.67
C GLU A 200 14.59 4.91 -13.15
N CYS A 201 14.12 4.02 -14.05
CA CYS A 201 14.88 2.84 -14.48
C CYS A 201 16.00 3.15 -15.48
N ASP A 202 16.83 2.14 -15.74
CA ASP A 202 17.92 2.19 -16.71
C ASP A 202 18.96 3.30 -16.38
N GLY A 203 19.25 3.47 -15.09
CA GLY A 203 20.23 4.42 -14.59
C GLY A 203 19.77 5.89 -14.55
N LYS A 204 18.49 6.18 -14.85
CA LYS A 204 17.99 7.57 -14.88
C LYS A 204 17.88 8.19 -13.49
N ASN A 205 17.38 7.43 -12.50
CA ASN A 205 17.31 7.90 -11.12
C ASN A 205 17.56 6.76 -10.11
N PRO A 206 18.83 6.33 -9.96
CA PRO A 206 19.17 5.19 -9.10
C PRO A 206 18.81 5.41 -7.63
N ALA A 207 18.78 6.65 -7.14
CA ALA A 207 18.41 6.96 -5.77
C ALA A 207 16.92 6.64 -5.49
N GLN A 208 16.02 6.91 -6.42
CA GLN A 208 14.61 6.57 -6.31
C GLN A 208 14.40 5.06 -6.36
N VAL A 209 15.07 4.37 -7.29
CA VAL A 209 15.04 2.89 -7.38
C VAL A 209 15.54 2.29 -6.06
N GLN A 210 16.66 2.77 -5.51
CA GLN A 210 17.20 2.29 -4.24
C GLN A 210 16.24 2.50 -3.07
N SER A 211 15.56 3.65 -3.01
CA SER A 211 14.53 3.92 -1.99
C SER A 211 13.41 2.89 -2.02
N ARG A 212 12.90 2.54 -3.22
CA ARG A 212 11.86 1.51 -3.38
C ARG A 212 12.38 0.14 -2.95
N VAL A 213 13.59 -0.24 -3.35
CA VAL A 213 14.23 -1.51 -2.99
C VAL A 213 14.43 -1.62 -1.48
N ASN A 214 14.87 -0.56 -0.81
CA ASN A 214 15.04 -0.55 0.64
C ASN A 214 13.71 -0.78 1.37
N ASN A 215 12.63 -0.13 0.92
CA ASN A 215 11.28 -0.37 1.46
C ASN A 215 10.85 -1.81 1.25
N TYR A 216 11.07 -2.37 0.06
CA TYR A 216 10.70 -3.74 -0.27
C TYR A 216 11.45 -4.76 0.61
N GLN A 217 12.75 -4.61 0.74
CA GLN A 217 13.57 -5.49 1.60
C GLN A 217 13.13 -5.42 3.07
N ARG A 218 12.84 -4.22 3.58
CA ARG A 218 12.32 -4.03 4.93
C ARG A 218 10.96 -4.72 5.11
N PHE A 219 10.06 -4.60 4.13
CA PHE A 219 8.72 -5.18 4.23
C PHE A 219 8.73 -6.70 4.09
N THR A 220 9.56 -7.27 3.22
CA THR A 220 9.75 -8.73 3.15
C THR A 220 10.33 -9.29 4.45
N GLN A 221 11.25 -8.56 5.11
CA GLN A 221 11.76 -8.93 6.42
C GLN A 221 10.64 -8.95 7.49
N ILE A 222 9.76 -7.93 7.52
CA ILE A 222 8.60 -7.89 8.43
C ILE A 222 7.67 -9.08 8.18
N LEU A 223 7.50 -9.50 6.92
CA LEU A 223 6.65 -10.64 6.56
C LEU A 223 7.35 -12.00 6.68
N GLY A 224 8.64 -12.03 7.03
CA GLY A 224 9.41 -13.25 7.23
C GLY A 224 9.66 -14.02 5.95
N VAL A 225 9.88 -13.33 4.82
CA VAL A 225 10.21 -13.95 3.53
C VAL A 225 11.43 -13.30 2.90
N SER A 226 12.13 -14.08 2.02
CA SER A 226 13.19 -13.53 1.16
C SER A 226 12.60 -12.54 0.14
N PRO A 227 13.31 -11.45 -0.21
CA PRO A 227 12.88 -10.54 -1.27
C PRO A 227 12.94 -11.16 -2.68
N GLY A 228 13.62 -12.28 -2.87
CA GLY A 228 13.86 -12.88 -4.18
C GLY A 228 14.94 -12.16 -4.98
N GLY A 229 15.00 -12.44 -6.28
CA GLY A 229 15.92 -11.81 -7.23
C GLY A 229 15.32 -10.62 -7.97
N ASN A 230 16.11 -10.05 -8.91
CA ASN A 230 15.67 -8.99 -9.84
C ASN A 230 15.05 -7.78 -9.14
N LEU A 231 15.76 -7.26 -8.12
CA LEU A 231 15.24 -6.17 -7.29
C LEU A 231 15.27 -4.80 -7.99
N TYR A 232 16.18 -4.62 -8.93
CA TYR A 232 16.45 -3.35 -9.61
C TYR A 232 15.95 -3.35 -11.06
N CYS A 233 15.84 -2.16 -11.63
CA CYS A 233 15.47 -1.99 -13.04
C CYS A 233 16.42 -1.11 -13.87
#